data_ce6f6aefb202f15f6910a85e8477867b
#
_entry.id   ce6f6aefb202f15f6910a85e8477867b
#
_cell.length_a   1.000
_cell.length_b   1.000
_cell.length_c   1.000
_cell.angle_alpha   90.00
_cell.angle_beta   90.00
_cell.angle_gamma   90.00
#
_symmetry.space_group_name_H-M   'P 1'
#
loop_
_entity.id
_entity.type
_entity.pdbx_description
1 polymer ?
#
loop_
_entity_poly.entity_id
_entity_poly.type
_entity_poly.pdbx_seq_one_letter_code
_entity_poly.pdbx_strand_id
1 'polypeptide(L)'
;MTFFDKQGKAINKNGLEAVQRIDYSRPISDAPIHRGFDQFFGTVSCPTTDWLYAFIEGDRIPVPPTGIIDREPLPNHPYSRDNRPGMIAPGYDLEEIDLVFLEKSRAFLKEHSKRSPDKPFFLFHSTQAVHLPSFAADTFKGKTKAGPHGDFIFELDYVVGELMKALDKHGLADNTLVILTSDNGPEVPTVISMRNDHDHDGARPWRGVKRDNWEGGH
;
A
#
# COMPACT_ATOMS: atom_id res chain seq x y z
N MET A 1 -13.40 5.06 7.31
CA MET A 1 -14.00 5.67 6.09
C MET A 1 -15.38 5.08 5.87
N THR A 2 -16.38 5.90 5.59
CA THR A 2 -17.76 5.47 5.34
C THR A 2 -18.20 5.85 3.95
N PHE A 3 -18.67 4.87 3.18
CA PHE A 3 -19.23 5.04 1.85
C PHE A 3 -20.75 5.04 1.90
N PHE A 4 -21.38 5.64 0.91
CA PHE A 4 -22.82 5.76 0.83
C PHE A 4 -23.36 5.20 -0.51
N ASP A 5 -24.56 4.66 -0.50
CA ASP A 5 -25.29 4.29 -1.71
C ASP A 5 -25.96 5.50 -2.38
N LYS A 6 -26.59 5.28 -3.53
CA LYS A 6 -27.31 6.32 -4.29
C LYS A 6 -28.45 6.99 -3.51
N GLN A 7 -29.01 6.32 -2.51
CA GLN A 7 -30.03 6.84 -1.61
C GLN A 7 -29.43 7.59 -0.41
N GLY A 8 -28.09 7.64 -0.29
CA GLY A 8 -27.40 8.27 0.84
C GLY A 8 -27.34 7.42 2.10
N LYS A 9 -27.63 6.12 2.00
CA LYS A 9 -27.52 5.20 3.12
C LYS A 9 -26.08 4.70 3.24
N ALA A 10 -25.54 4.70 4.46
CA ALA A 10 -24.20 4.18 4.73
C ALA A 10 -24.09 2.68 4.42
N ILE A 11 -22.99 2.31 3.79
CA ILE A 11 -22.66 0.93 3.45
C ILE A 11 -21.74 0.38 4.57
N ASN A 12 -22.31 -0.49 5.39
CA ASN A 12 -21.62 -1.06 6.56
C ASN A 12 -21.23 -2.53 6.36
N LYS A 13 -21.15 -2.99 5.11
CA LYS A 13 -20.77 -4.35 4.77
C LYS A 13 -19.56 -4.34 3.85
N ASN A 14 -18.74 -5.39 3.96
CA ASN A 14 -17.63 -5.66 3.05
C ASN A 14 -18.07 -6.68 1.98
N GLY A 15 -17.34 -6.73 0.88
CA GLY A 15 -17.57 -7.67 -0.22
C GLY A 15 -17.95 -6.98 -1.52
N LEU A 16 -17.87 -7.75 -2.60
CA LEU A 16 -18.14 -7.26 -3.96
C LEU A 16 -19.52 -6.62 -4.09
N GLU A 17 -20.54 -7.28 -3.56
CA GLU A 17 -21.93 -6.77 -3.59
C GLU A 17 -22.06 -5.41 -2.89
N ALA A 18 -21.33 -5.21 -1.81
CA ALA A 18 -21.34 -3.96 -1.07
C ALA A 18 -20.69 -2.83 -1.86
N VAL A 19 -19.50 -3.07 -2.44
CA VAL A 19 -18.79 -2.04 -3.21
C VAL A 19 -19.50 -1.70 -4.54
N GLN A 20 -20.24 -2.62 -5.14
CA GLN A 20 -21.06 -2.36 -6.30
C GLN A 20 -22.22 -1.39 -6.03
N ARG A 21 -22.64 -1.23 -4.78
CA ARG A 21 -23.72 -0.33 -4.37
C ARG A 21 -23.24 1.08 -4.03
N ILE A 22 -21.94 1.30 -3.94
CA ILE A 22 -21.38 2.62 -3.61
C ILE A 22 -21.74 3.63 -4.71
N ASP A 23 -22.16 4.81 -4.27
CA ASP A 23 -22.22 6.01 -5.12
C ASP A 23 -20.86 6.70 -5.10
N TYR A 24 -20.03 6.38 -6.07
CA TYR A 24 -18.67 6.90 -6.19
C TYR A 24 -18.58 8.41 -6.50
N SER A 25 -19.71 9.07 -6.79
CA SER A 25 -19.75 10.52 -6.95
C SER A 25 -19.81 11.28 -5.62
N ARG A 26 -20.15 10.60 -4.54
CA ARG A 26 -20.25 11.18 -3.20
C ARG A 26 -18.90 11.26 -2.49
N PRO A 27 -18.72 12.27 -1.63
CA PRO A 27 -17.57 12.28 -0.72
C PRO A 27 -17.66 11.12 0.28
N ILE A 28 -16.49 10.63 0.67
CA ILE A 28 -16.30 9.62 1.70
C ILE A 28 -16.30 10.35 3.05
N SER A 29 -17.13 9.93 3.99
CA SER A 29 -17.02 10.46 5.35
C SER A 29 -15.96 9.70 6.15
N ASP A 30 -15.43 10.35 7.18
CA ASP A 30 -14.37 9.81 8.04
C ASP A 30 -13.08 9.42 7.30
N ALA A 31 -12.77 10.07 6.19
CA ALA A 31 -11.47 9.99 5.56
C ALA A 31 -10.39 10.65 6.46
N PRO A 32 -9.10 10.35 6.25
CA PRO A 32 -8.02 10.93 7.06
C PRO A 32 -8.04 12.47 7.13
N ILE A 33 -8.46 13.15 6.06
CA ILE A 33 -8.62 14.61 6.07
C ILE A 33 -9.67 15.11 7.07
N HIS A 34 -10.59 14.27 7.51
CA HIS A 34 -11.56 14.59 8.56
C HIS A 34 -11.05 14.24 9.96
N ARG A 35 -9.82 13.74 10.07
CA ARG A 35 -9.17 13.27 11.29
C ARG A 35 -7.88 14.01 11.63
N GLY A 36 -7.65 15.17 11.00
CA GLY A 36 -6.52 16.04 11.28
C GLY A 36 -5.37 15.99 10.29
N PHE A 37 -5.48 15.21 9.20
CA PHE A 37 -4.54 15.29 8.08
C PHE A 37 -5.01 16.35 7.08
N ASP A 38 -4.08 17.17 6.60
CA ASP A 38 -4.37 18.18 5.59
C ASP A 38 -4.53 17.59 4.18
N GLN A 39 -3.86 16.46 3.93
CA GLN A 39 -3.87 15.76 2.65
C GLN A 39 -3.97 14.26 2.88
N PHE A 40 -4.61 13.56 1.95
CA PHE A 40 -4.64 12.11 1.90
C PHE A 40 -4.62 11.64 0.45
N PHE A 41 -3.76 10.69 0.17
CA PHE A 41 -3.80 9.86 -1.03
C PHE A 41 -3.54 8.42 -0.64
N GLY A 42 -4.37 7.50 -1.07
CA GLY A 42 -4.23 6.10 -0.68
C GLY A 42 -5.40 5.25 -1.12
N THR A 43 -5.63 4.17 -0.40
CA THR A 43 -6.73 3.21 -0.62
C THR A 43 -7.58 3.08 0.63
N VAL A 44 -8.71 2.41 0.51
CA VAL A 44 -9.63 2.23 1.65
C VAL A 44 -9.04 1.28 2.69
N SER A 45 -8.26 0.31 2.25
CA SER A 45 -7.66 -0.78 3.01
C SER A 45 -6.43 -1.29 2.28
N CYS A 46 -6.07 -2.56 2.44
CA CYS A 46 -4.98 -3.18 1.69
C CYS A 46 -5.24 -3.11 0.18
N PRO A 47 -4.37 -2.47 -0.60
CA PRO A 47 -4.64 -2.12 -2.00
C PRO A 47 -4.72 -3.32 -2.94
N THR A 48 -4.30 -4.50 -2.51
CA THR A 48 -4.25 -5.71 -3.34
C THR A 48 -5.17 -6.84 -2.88
N THR A 49 -5.76 -6.74 -1.69
CA THR A 49 -6.58 -7.81 -1.09
C THR A 49 -7.98 -7.39 -0.67
N ASP A 50 -8.38 -6.17 -0.92
CA ASP A 50 -9.72 -5.69 -0.60
C ASP A 50 -10.69 -5.84 -1.80
N TRP A 51 -11.93 -5.39 -1.64
CA TRP A 51 -12.97 -5.43 -2.68
C TRP A 51 -13.05 -4.17 -3.51
N LEU A 52 -12.28 -3.12 -3.16
CA LEU A 52 -12.28 -1.82 -3.85
C LEU A 52 -10.85 -1.46 -4.27
N TYR A 53 -10.58 -1.64 -5.55
CA TYR A 53 -9.31 -1.34 -6.20
C TYR A 53 -9.38 0.03 -6.87
N ALA A 54 -9.29 1.07 -6.06
CA ALA A 54 -9.32 2.45 -6.50
C ALA A 54 -8.55 3.36 -5.53
N PHE A 55 -7.90 4.38 -6.06
CA PHE A 55 -7.28 5.40 -5.24
C PHE A 55 -8.29 6.42 -4.72
N ILE A 56 -8.02 6.90 -3.53
CA ILE A 56 -8.75 7.97 -2.87
C ILE A 56 -7.81 9.18 -2.79
N GLU A 57 -8.29 10.35 -3.17
CA GLU A 57 -7.60 11.63 -3.00
C GLU A 57 -8.49 12.56 -2.17
N GLY A 58 -7.97 12.96 -1.00
CA GLY A 58 -8.78 13.63 0.01
C GLY A 58 -9.91 12.74 0.53
N ASP A 59 -11.14 13.08 0.20
CA ASP A 59 -12.35 12.31 0.52
C ASP A 59 -13.10 11.79 -0.71
N ARG A 60 -12.43 11.70 -1.87
CA ARG A 60 -13.05 11.31 -3.13
C ARG A 60 -12.28 10.22 -3.85
N ILE A 61 -12.98 9.52 -4.74
CA ILE A 61 -12.39 8.58 -5.69
C ILE A 61 -12.36 9.30 -7.05
N PRO A 62 -11.19 9.85 -7.46
CA PRO A 62 -11.10 10.65 -8.68
C PRO A 62 -11.37 9.85 -9.96
N VAL A 63 -11.02 8.56 -9.93
CA VAL A 63 -11.31 7.61 -11.02
C VAL A 63 -12.21 6.51 -10.47
N PRO A 64 -13.54 6.61 -10.65
CA PRO A 64 -14.47 5.60 -10.15
C PRO A 64 -14.22 4.22 -10.78
N PRO A 65 -14.36 3.14 -10.01
CA PRO A 65 -14.22 1.80 -10.54
C PRO A 65 -15.38 1.47 -11.49
N THR A 66 -15.07 0.89 -12.63
CA THR A 66 -16.04 0.51 -13.67
C THR A 66 -15.95 -0.96 -14.05
N GLY A 67 -14.84 -1.62 -13.72
CA GLY A 67 -14.61 -3.04 -13.96
C GLY A 67 -14.78 -3.87 -12.71
N ILE A 68 -14.83 -5.19 -12.92
CA ILE A 68 -14.72 -6.18 -11.83
C ILE A 68 -13.42 -6.94 -12.06
N ILE A 69 -12.60 -7.03 -11.02
CA ILE A 69 -11.44 -7.89 -11.01
C ILE A 69 -11.84 -9.22 -10.37
N ASP A 70 -11.52 -10.31 -11.03
CA ASP A 70 -11.66 -11.65 -10.50
C ASP A 70 -10.27 -12.28 -10.35
N ARG A 71 -10.21 -13.35 -9.59
CA ARG A 71 -8.97 -14.03 -9.24
C ARG A 71 -8.22 -14.61 -10.44
N GLU A 72 -8.94 -15.06 -11.46
CA GLU A 72 -8.36 -15.72 -12.62
C GLU A 72 -7.47 -14.84 -13.52
N PRO A 73 -7.85 -13.58 -13.81
CA PRO A 73 -7.01 -12.70 -14.61
C PRO A 73 -5.86 -12.03 -13.84
N LEU A 74 -5.77 -12.25 -12.52
CA LEU A 74 -4.68 -11.68 -11.72
C LEU A 74 -3.36 -12.39 -11.99
N PRO A 75 -2.22 -11.68 -11.84
CA PRO A 75 -0.92 -12.32 -11.94
C PRO A 75 -0.85 -13.56 -11.05
N ASN A 76 -0.47 -14.70 -11.62
CA ASN A 76 -0.33 -15.93 -10.86
C ASN A 76 0.88 -15.85 -9.96
N HIS A 77 0.65 -15.47 -8.72
CA HIS A 77 1.72 -15.30 -7.74
C HIS A 77 1.97 -16.58 -6.96
N PRO A 78 3.21 -17.09 -6.87
CA PRO A 78 3.51 -18.36 -6.24
C PRO A 78 3.20 -18.38 -4.74
N TYR A 79 3.23 -17.24 -4.06
CA TYR A 79 3.12 -17.16 -2.61
C TYR A 79 1.75 -16.78 -2.09
N SER A 80 0.86 -16.26 -2.92
CA SER A 80 -0.46 -15.86 -2.44
C SER A 80 -1.51 -15.77 -3.54
N ARG A 81 -2.71 -16.18 -3.20
CA ARG A 81 -3.93 -16.01 -3.99
C ARG A 81 -4.99 -15.25 -3.20
N ASP A 82 -4.56 -14.36 -2.33
CA ASP A 82 -5.44 -13.68 -1.37
C ASP A 82 -6.20 -12.48 -1.96
N ASN A 83 -5.97 -12.18 -3.24
CA ASN A 83 -6.79 -11.18 -3.93
C ASN A 83 -8.27 -11.56 -3.85
N ARG A 84 -9.08 -10.57 -3.59
CA ARG A 84 -10.53 -10.73 -3.53
C ARG A 84 -11.16 -10.17 -4.79
N PRO A 85 -12.23 -10.81 -5.30
CA PRO A 85 -13.05 -10.19 -6.33
C PRO A 85 -13.54 -8.82 -5.89
N GLY A 86 -13.43 -7.81 -6.73
CA GLY A 86 -13.78 -6.45 -6.35
C GLY A 86 -14.00 -5.54 -7.53
N MET A 87 -14.45 -4.34 -7.25
CA MET A 87 -14.56 -3.27 -8.24
C MET A 87 -13.18 -2.65 -8.47
N ILE A 88 -12.78 -2.51 -9.74
CA ILE A 88 -11.49 -1.94 -10.13
C ILE A 88 -11.65 -0.69 -10.99
N ALA A 89 -10.89 0.34 -10.66
CA ALA A 89 -10.82 1.56 -11.43
C ALA A 89 -9.94 1.37 -12.70
N PRO A 90 -10.27 2.03 -13.81
CA PRO A 90 -9.40 2.07 -14.97
C PRO A 90 -8.00 2.56 -14.61
N GLY A 91 -6.96 1.84 -15.05
CA GLY A 91 -5.57 2.19 -14.79
C GLY A 91 -5.07 1.91 -13.36
N TYR A 92 -5.86 1.22 -12.53
CA TYR A 92 -5.37 0.74 -11.24
C TYR A 92 -4.56 -0.53 -11.47
N ASP A 93 -3.25 -0.44 -11.28
CA ASP A 93 -2.32 -1.55 -11.42
C ASP A 93 -1.87 -2.02 -10.04
N LEU A 94 -2.09 -3.30 -9.75
CA LEU A 94 -1.74 -3.90 -8.45
C LEU A 94 -0.23 -3.99 -8.21
N GLU A 95 0.55 -3.99 -9.27
CA GLU A 95 2.01 -4.10 -9.18
C GLU A 95 2.70 -2.73 -9.07
N GLU A 96 2.00 -1.63 -9.38
CA GLU A 96 2.57 -0.28 -9.39
C GLU A 96 2.20 0.57 -8.15
N ILE A 97 1.52 -0.02 -7.16
CA ILE A 97 0.94 0.71 -6.02
C ILE A 97 1.96 1.52 -5.25
N ASP A 98 3.08 0.90 -4.87
CA ASP A 98 4.10 1.57 -4.07
C ASP A 98 4.83 2.65 -4.85
N LEU A 99 4.99 2.47 -6.16
CA LEU A 99 5.56 3.51 -7.03
C LEU A 99 4.62 4.71 -7.16
N VAL A 100 3.30 4.48 -7.24
CA VAL A 100 2.30 5.56 -7.21
C VAL A 100 2.33 6.30 -5.87
N PHE A 101 2.41 5.59 -4.75
CA PHE A 101 2.51 6.20 -3.42
C PHE A 101 3.82 6.98 -3.25
N LEU A 102 4.92 6.44 -3.77
CA LEU A 102 6.21 7.12 -3.78
C LEU A 102 6.14 8.46 -4.53
N GLU A 103 5.58 8.47 -5.74
CA GLU A 103 5.47 9.70 -6.51
C GLU A 103 4.59 10.76 -5.83
N LYS A 104 3.50 10.37 -5.17
CA LYS A 104 2.67 11.29 -4.38
C LYS A 104 3.43 11.88 -3.19
N SER A 105 4.20 11.07 -2.48
CA SER A 105 5.03 11.53 -1.37
C SER A 105 6.17 12.45 -1.82
N ARG A 106 6.84 12.12 -2.93
CA ARG A 106 7.86 12.98 -3.53
C ARG A 106 7.28 14.33 -3.98
N ALA A 107 6.10 14.31 -4.57
CA ALA A 107 5.39 15.54 -4.97
C ALA A 107 5.05 16.41 -3.73
N PHE A 108 4.58 15.78 -2.65
CA PHE A 108 4.32 16.48 -1.38
C PHE A 108 5.61 17.14 -0.83
N LEU A 109 6.71 16.41 -0.71
CA LEU A 109 7.98 16.95 -0.20
C LEU A 109 8.50 18.11 -1.05
N LYS A 110 8.44 17.97 -2.37
CA LYS A 110 8.79 19.03 -3.32
C LYS A 110 7.93 20.28 -3.16
N GLU A 111 6.64 20.10 -2.99
CA GLU A 111 5.71 21.22 -2.85
C GLU A 111 5.88 21.90 -1.50
N HIS A 112 6.02 21.12 -0.43
CA HIS A 112 6.25 21.60 0.93
C HIS A 112 7.52 22.46 1.01
N SER A 113 8.63 21.97 0.46
CA SER A 113 9.91 22.70 0.46
C SER A 113 9.85 24.06 -0.24
N LYS A 114 8.89 24.25 -1.17
CA LYS A 114 8.72 25.50 -1.91
C LYS A 114 7.75 26.48 -1.25
N ARG A 115 6.61 25.95 -0.74
CA ARG A 115 5.51 26.78 -0.25
C ARG A 115 5.53 27.02 1.24
N SER A 116 6.12 26.12 1.99
CA SER A 116 6.08 26.17 3.46
C SER A 116 7.39 25.65 4.09
N PRO A 117 8.57 26.14 3.66
CA PRO A 117 9.86 25.57 4.10
C PRO A 117 10.07 25.65 5.61
N ASP A 118 9.49 26.65 6.27
CA ASP A 118 9.64 26.89 7.70
C ASP A 118 8.58 26.20 8.56
N LYS A 119 7.61 25.52 7.94
CA LYS A 119 6.59 24.78 8.67
C LYS A 119 6.99 23.33 8.86
N PRO A 120 6.82 22.74 10.04
CA PRO A 120 7.01 21.31 10.20
C PRO A 120 5.94 20.54 9.42
N PHE A 121 6.29 19.33 8.98
CA PHE A 121 5.34 18.41 8.37
C PHE A 121 5.36 17.04 9.08
N PHE A 122 4.28 16.31 8.94
CA PHE A 122 4.17 14.90 9.29
C PHE A 122 3.74 14.14 8.04
N LEU A 123 4.63 13.33 7.48
CA LEU A 123 4.34 12.45 6.35
C LEU A 123 4.23 11.01 6.84
N PHE A 124 3.04 10.43 6.77
CA PHE A 124 2.82 9.01 7.00
C PHE A 124 2.77 8.29 5.67
N HIS A 125 3.86 7.60 5.31
CA HIS A 125 3.98 6.81 4.08
C HIS A 125 3.79 5.34 4.41
N SER A 126 2.61 4.80 4.12
CA SER A 126 2.30 3.38 4.32
C SER A 126 2.46 2.65 2.99
N THR A 127 3.36 1.67 2.95
CA THR A 127 3.62 0.88 1.76
C THR A 127 2.68 -0.32 1.65
N GLN A 128 2.46 -0.82 0.43
CA GLN A 128 1.90 -2.14 0.17
C GLN A 128 2.94 -3.22 0.44
N ALA A 129 4.18 -2.99 0.02
CA ALA A 129 5.30 -3.86 0.27
C ALA A 129 5.60 -3.91 1.78
N VAL A 130 5.63 -5.09 2.38
CA VAL A 130 5.71 -6.42 1.75
C VAL A 130 4.51 -7.30 2.10
N HIS A 131 3.31 -6.75 2.18
CA HIS A 131 2.10 -7.54 2.44
C HIS A 131 1.79 -8.47 1.26
N LEU A 132 1.32 -9.68 1.54
CA LEU A 132 0.83 -10.59 0.50
C LEU A 132 -0.43 -10.06 -0.21
N PRO A 133 -0.59 -10.36 -1.50
CA PRO A 133 0.33 -11.02 -2.42
C PRO A 133 1.53 -10.14 -2.79
N SER A 134 2.68 -10.77 -3.05
CA SER A 134 3.92 -10.06 -3.35
C SER A 134 3.93 -9.56 -4.80
N PHE A 135 3.30 -8.46 -5.07
CA PHE A 135 3.19 -7.84 -6.38
C PHE A 135 4.25 -6.77 -6.58
N ALA A 136 5.51 -7.17 -6.71
CA ALA A 136 6.56 -6.25 -7.09
C ALA A 136 6.35 -5.74 -8.51
N ALA A 137 6.60 -4.45 -8.74
CA ALA A 137 6.58 -3.87 -10.07
C ALA A 137 7.59 -4.54 -11.00
N ASP A 138 7.32 -4.56 -12.29
CA ASP A 138 8.12 -5.27 -13.30
C ASP A 138 9.61 -4.94 -13.24
N THR A 139 9.93 -3.71 -12.89
CA THR A 139 11.32 -3.26 -12.76
C THR A 139 12.11 -3.96 -11.65
N PHE A 140 11.43 -4.57 -10.68
CA PHE A 140 12.05 -5.27 -9.55
C PHE A 140 12.01 -6.80 -9.68
N LYS A 141 11.17 -7.34 -10.56
CA LYS A 141 11.05 -8.79 -10.76
C LYS A 141 12.38 -9.42 -11.19
N GLY A 142 12.76 -10.52 -10.51
CA GLY A 142 13.99 -11.24 -10.77
C GLY A 142 15.28 -10.52 -10.35
N LYS A 143 15.20 -9.50 -9.50
CA LYS A 143 16.37 -8.75 -9.02
C LYS A 143 17.07 -9.40 -7.84
N THR A 144 16.39 -10.26 -7.11
CA THR A 144 16.96 -10.94 -5.96
C THR A 144 17.02 -12.45 -6.13
N LYS A 145 17.83 -13.11 -5.32
CA LYS A 145 17.85 -14.58 -5.23
C LYS A 145 16.81 -15.15 -4.26
N ALA A 146 16.09 -14.28 -3.56
CA ALA A 146 15.11 -14.64 -2.55
C ALA A 146 13.68 -14.81 -3.13
N GLY A 147 13.56 -14.84 -4.46
CA GLY A 147 12.31 -15.04 -5.18
C GLY A 147 11.38 -13.84 -5.19
N PRO A 148 10.11 -14.01 -5.63
CA PRO A 148 9.19 -12.89 -5.81
C PRO A 148 8.92 -12.07 -4.54
N HIS A 149 8.94 -12.68 -3.37
CA HIS A 149 8.81 -11.92 -2.12
C HIS A 149 10.09 -11.14 -1.79
N GLY A 150 11.26 -11.70 -2.12
CA GLY A 150 12.53 -11.00 -2.03
C GLY A 150 12.60 -9.79 -2.96
N ASP A 151 12.06 -9.91 -4.17
CA ASP A 151 11.96 -8.79 -5.12
C ASP A 151 11.04 -7.69 -4.58
N PHE A 152 9.98 -8.05 -3.87
CA PHE A 152 9.07 -7.11 -3.22
C PHE A 152 9.70 -6.41 -1.99
N ILE A 153 10.55 -7.12 -1.24
CA ILE A 153 11.39 -6.50 -0.19
C ILE A 153 12.39 -5.51 -0.82
N PHE A 154 12.96 -5.85 -1.96
CA PHE A 154 13.88 -4.97 -2.68
C PHE A 154 13.17 -3.71 -3.21
N GLU A 155 11.93 -3.82 -3.64
CA GLU A 155 11.09 -2.66 -3.97
C GLU A 155 10.86 -1.75 -2.75
N LEU A 156 10.56 -2.32 -1.58
CA LEU A 156 10.43 -1.54 -0.34
C LEU A 156 11.71 -0.74 -0.05
N ASP A 157 12.88 -1.38 -0.13
CA ASP A 157 14.17 -0.71 0.06
C ASP A 157 14.37 0.43 -0.93
N TYR A 158 14.03 0.22 -2.20
CA TYR A 158 14.05 1.25 -3.23
C TYR A 158 13.13 2.43 -2.87
N VAL A 159 11.89 2.18 -2.45
CA VAL A 159 10.92 3.23 -2.08
C VAL A 159 11.48 4.08 -0.93
N VAL A 160 12.00 3.44 0.12
CA VAL A 160 12.64 4.14 1.24
C VAL A 160 13.84 4.96 0.76
N GLY A 161 14.70 4.37 -0.06
CA GLY A 161 15.86 5.06 -0.62
C GLY A 161 15.49 6.30 -1.44
N GLU A 162 14.43 6.22 -2.25
CA GLU A 162 13.96 7.35 -3.04
C GLU A 162 13.30 8.45 -2.18
N LEU A 163 12.64 8.11 -1.08
CA LEU A 163 12.15 9.08 -0.11
C LEU A 163 13.30 9.81 0.59
N MET A 164 14.35 9.08 0.99
CA MET A 164 15.55 9.69 1.58
C MET A 164 16.24 10.65 0.59
N LYS A 165 16.40 10.24 -0.67
CA LYS A 165 16.93 11.11 -1.74
C LYS A 165 16.06 12.35 -1.98
N ALA A 166 14.73 12.22 -1.83
CA ALA A 166 13.83 13.37 -1.97
C ALA A 166 14.01 14.37 -0.82
N LEU A 167 14.19 13.89 0.42
CA LEU A 167 14.51 14.76 1.57
C LEU A 167 15.81 15.52 1.34
N ASP A 168 16.90 14.84 0.93
CA ASP A 168 18.18 15.46 0.61
C ASP A 168 18.05 16.50 -0.49
N LYS A 169 17.42 16.11 -1.60
CA LYS A 169 17.23 16.97 -2.79
C LYS A 169 16.50 18.26 -2.48
N HIS A 170 15.59 18.24 -1.53
CA HIS A 170 14.77 19.40 -1.15
C HIS A 170 15.27 20.14 0.09
N GLY A 171 16.45 19.77 0.63
CA GLY A 171 17.05 20.41 1.80
C GLY A 171 16.28 20.18 3.10
N LEU A 172 15.58 19.06 3.20
CA LEU A 172 14.75 18.72 4.35
C LEU A 172 15.42 17.70 5.28
N ALA A 173 16.46 17.00 4.83
CA ALA A 173 17.04 15.85 5.53
C ALA A 173 17.60 16.20 6.90
N ASP A 174 18.34 17.31 7.03
CA ASP A 174 19.04 17.68 8.27
C ASP A 174 18.09 17.97 9.45
N ASN A 175 16.84 18.28 9.16
CA ASN A 175 15.81 18.61 10.17
C ASN A 175 14.58 17.72 10.09
N THR A 176 14.74 16.47 9.63
CA THR A 176 13.66 15.48 9.54
C THR A 176 14.02 14.21 10.28
N LEU A 177 13.21 13.85 11.27
CA LEU A 177 13.26 12.52 11.88
C LEU A 177 12.56 11.52 10.98
N VAL A 178 13.28 10.52 10.49
CA VAL A 178 12.73 9.41 9.69
C VAL A 178 12.60 8.18 10.58
N ILE A 179 11.40 7.60 10.60
CA ILE A 179 11.11 6.36 11.33
C ILE A 179 10.67 5.32 10.31
N LEU A 180 11.43 4.24 10.18
CA LEU A 180 11.04 3.05 9.41
C LEU A 180 10.66 1.94 10.39
N THR A 181 9.45 1.41 10.24
CA THR A 181 8.94 0.33 11.08
C THR A 181 8.00 -0.57 10.30
N SER A 182 7.68 -1.72 10.87
CA SER A 182 6.66 -2.64 10.37
C SER A 182 5.54 -2.77 11.39
N ASP A 183 4.34 -3.11 10.93
CA ASP A 183 3.18 -3.35 11.80
C ASP A 183 3.21 -4.74 12.43
N ASN A 184 3.85 -5.70 11.77
CA ASN A 184 4.00 -7.09 12.23
C ASN A 184 5.13 -7.81 11.48
N GLY A 185 5.45 -9.02 11.92
CA GLY A 185 6.42 -9.90 11.29
C GLY A 185 5.96 -10.51 9.97
N PRO A 186 6.84 -11.28 9.30
CA PRO A 186 6.56 -11.84 7.99
C PRO A 186 5.44 -12.89 8.01
N GLU A 187 4.67 -12.97 6.93
CA GLU A 187 3.58 -13.93 6.78
C GLU A 187 4.12 -15.36 6.63
N VAL A 188 3.48 -16.31 7.32
CA VAL A 188 3.91 -17.74 7.37
C VAL A 188 4.14 -18.35 5.98
N PRO A 189 3.21 -18.24 5.01
CA PRO A 189 3.42 -18.83 3.68
C PRO A 189 4.66 -18.29 2.97
N THR A 190 4.96 -17.01 3.10
CA THR A 190 6.16 -16.41 2.47
C THR A 190 7.44 -16.97 3.08
N VAL A 191 7.51 -17.04 4.41
CA VAL A 191 8.70 -17.58 5.09
C VAL A 191 8.95 -19.01 4.68
N ILE A 192 7.90 -19.84 4.63
CA ILE A 192 8.01 -21.25 4.23
C ILE A 192 8.49 -21.35 2.77
N SER A 193 7.88 -20.62 1.86
CA SER A 193 8.24 -20.66 0.43
C SER A 193 9.65 -20.14 0.18
N MET A 194 10.04 -19.05 0.83
CA MET A 194 11.40 -18.52 0.70
C MET A 194 12.46 -19.49 1.21
N ARG A 195 12.19 -20.21 2.31
CA ARG A 195 13.08 -21.25 2.82
C ARG A 195 13.19 -22.44 1.87
N ASN A 196 12.06 -22.93 1.36
CA ASN A 196 12.03 -24.14 0.54
C ASN A 196 12.53 -23.90 -0.87
N ASP A 197 12.17 -22.76 -1.47
CA ASP A 197 12.37 -22.52 -2.89
C ASP A 197 13.62 -21.67 -3.19
N HIS A 198 14.11 -20.89 -2.19
CA HIS A 198 15.16 -19.90 -2.39
C HIS A 198 16.26 -19.93 -1.32
N ASP A 199 16.26 -20.91 -0.41
CA ASP A 199 17.22 -21.02 0.70
C ASP A 199 17.40 -19.71 1.49
N HIS A 200 16.30 -18.95 1.64
CA HIS A 200 16.27 -17.66 2.31
C HIS A 200 15.27 -17.66 3.46
N ASP A 201 15.68 -17.12 4.62
CA ASP A 201 14.84 -17.04 5.81
C ASP A 201 14.56 -15.59 6.20
N GLY A 202 13.41 -15.07 5.77
CA GLY A 202 12.98 -13.71 6.05
C GLY A 202 12.58 -13.42 7.50
N ALA A 203 12.50 -14.46 8.37
CA ALA A 203 12.19 -14.28 9.78
C ALA A 203 13.45 -14.15 10.67
N ARG A 204 14.61 -14.64 10.21
CA ARG A 204 15.85 -14.61 11.00
C ARG A 204 16.42 -13.19 11.15
N PRO A 205 17.10 -12.92 12.25
CA PRO A 205 17.48 -13.83 13.35
C PRO A 205 16.37 -13.97 14.42
N TRP A 206 15.21 -13.35 14.23
CA TRP A 206 14.16 -13.29 15.24
C TRP A 206 13.32 -14.56 15.24
N ARG A 207 12.84 -14.94 16.41
CA ARG A 207 11.88 -16.02 16.57
C ARG A 207 10.47 -15.50 16.28
N GLY A 208 9.69 -16.30 15.56
CA GLY A 208 8.29 -15.99 15.27
C GLY A 208 8.06 -15.43 13.88
N VAL A 209 6.79 -15.36 13.56
CA VAL A 209 6.22 -14.84 12.31
C VAL A 209 4.92 -14.10 12.64
N LYS A 210 4.32 -13.44 11.69
CA LYS A 210 3.04 -12.72 11.87
C LYS A 210 2.05 -13.55 12.69
N ARG A 211 1.44 -12.93 13.70
CA ARG A 211 0.51 -13.48 14.72
C ARG A 211 1.16 -14.23 15.88
N ASP A 212 2.49 -14.38 15.88
CA ASP A 212 3.19 -14.90 17.04
C ASP A 212 3.46 -13.78 18.07
N ASN A 213 3.59 -14.15 19.34
CA ASN A 213 3.95 -13.25 20.44
C ASN A 213 5.47 -13.15 20.67
N TRP A 214 6.26 -13.47 19.65
CA TRP A 214 7.72 -13.38 19.66
C TRP A 214 8.19 -12.15 18.86
N GLU A 215 9.45 -11.76 19.07
CA GLU A 215 10.03 -10.55 18.45
C GLU A 215 9.94 -10.52 16.92
N GLY A 216 9.86 -11.68 16.27
CA GLY A 216 9.65 -11.79 14.83
C GLY A 216 8.19 -11.73 14.39
N GLY A 217 7.25 -11.61 15.32
CA GLY A 217 5.81 -11.61 15.03
C GLY A 217 5.14 -10.24 15.11
N HIS A 218 5.81 -9.26 15.75
CA HIS A 218 5.28 -7.91 15.99
C HIS A 218 6.38 -6.83 15.88
#